data_b2e7a3d688c16bbdd7f633c47101d5bc
#
_entry.id   b2e7a3d688c16bbdd7f633c47101d5bc
#
_cell.length_a   1.000
_cell.length_b   1.000
_cell.length_c   1.000
_cell.angle_alpha   90.00
_cell.angle_beta   90.00
_cell.angle_gamma   90.00
#
_symmetry.space_group_name_H-M   'P 1'
#
loop_
_entity.id
_entity.type
_entity.pdbx_description
1 polymer ?
#
loop_
_entity_poly.entity_id
_entity_poly.type
_entity_poly.pdbx_seq_one_letter_code
_entity_poly.pdbx_strand_id
1 'polypeptide(L)'
;PGLEEEERLRWLDEVKVLKAFYHFWLMQMYGPIPIVKTNIPVGASASETNVYRSSIDDVVDYLTELLDEVIEADNLPGFINYIYTEKGRITMPIAKALKAKILMLSASPIFNGNSDFSSLVDYQGNSLVNQSYDPQKWVLAKEAVLEAIENAEVNGHSLYQFNQQLPVNG
;
A
#
# COMPACT_ATOMS: atom_id res chain seq x y z
N PRO A 1 -29.13 -8.85 -15.99
CA PRO A 1 -28.62 -9.39 -14.73
C PRO A 1 -27.54 -8.42 -14.26
N GLY A 2 -27.74 -7.85 -13.07
CA GLY A 2 -26.76 -6.96 -12.43
C GLY A 2 -25.63 -7.78 -11.79
N LEU A 3 -24.53 -7.12 -11.47
CA LEU A 3 -23.47 -7.72 -10.66
C LEU A 3 -24.04 -8.00 -9.26
N GLU A 4 -23.72 -9.18 -8.72
CA GLU A 4 -24.10 -9.53 -7.34
C GLU A 4 -23.41 -8.55 -6.36
N GLU A 5 -24.10 -8.19 -5.27
CA GLU A 5 -23.63 -7.15 -4.36
C GLU A 5 -22.26 -7.48 -3.73
N GLU A 6 -22.06 -8.75 -3.36
CA GLU A 6 -20.79 -9.23 -2.81
C GLU A 6 -19.63 -9.02 -3.80
N GLU A 7 -19.83 -9.40 -5.07
CA GLU A 7 -18.82 -9.23 -6.12
C GLU A 7 -18.58 -7.74 -6.43
N ARG A 8 -19.61 -6.91 -6.35
CA ARG A 8 -19.49 -5.45 -6.49
C ARG A 8 -18.62 -4.85 -5.39
N LEU A 9 -18.84 -5.23 -4.13
CA LEU A 9 -18.05 -4.77 -2.99
C LEU A 9 -16.61 -5.22 -3.08
N ARG A 10 -16.39 -6.48 -3.45
CA ARG A 10 -15.05 -7.01 -3.71
C ARG A 10 -14.30 -6.20 -4.79
N TRP A 11 -14.96 -5.87 -5.90
CA TRP A 11 -14.32 -5.06 -6.95
C TRP A 11 -13.97 -3.65 -6.48
N LEU A 12 -14.83 -3.03 -5.66
CA LEU A 12 -14.54 -1.72 -5.09
C LEU A 12 -13.30 -1.76 -4.20
N ASP A 13 -13.15 -2.78 -3.39
CA ASP A 13 -11.98 -2.93 -2.53
C ASP A 13 -10.72 -3.31 -3.33
N GLU A 14 -10.82 -4.15 -4.35
CA GLU A 14 -9.71 -4.40 -5.28
C GLU A 14 -9.22 -3.10 -5.94
N VAL A 15 -10.14 -2.21 -6.35
CA VAL A 15 -9.79 -0.90 -6.93
C VAL A 15 -9.11 0.01 -5.91
N LYS A 16 -9.55 0.02 -4.65
CA LYS A 16 -8.87 0.78 -3.58
C LYS A 16 -7.43 0.30 -3.37
N VAL A 17 -7.23 -1.03 -3.31
CA VAL A 17 -5.87 -1.61 -3.19
C VAL A 17 -5.00 -1.25 -4.38
N LEU A 18 -5.53 -1.32 -5.61
CA LEU A 18 -4.80 -0.90 -6.81
C LEU A 18 -4.46 0.59 -6.77
N LYS A 19 -5.38 1.43 -6.30
CA LYS A 19 -5.13 2.86 -6.14
C LYS A 19 -4.00 3.12 -5.14
N ALA A 20 -4.02 2.44 -4.00
CA ALA A 20 -2.93 2.50 -3.02
C ALA A 20 -1.61 2.02 -3.62
N PHE A 21 -1.62 0.89 -4.34
CA PHE A 21 -0.44 0.33 -4.99
C PHE A 21 0.19 1.30 -6.01
N TYR A 22 -0.60 1.93 -6.89
CA TYR A 22 -0.05 2.85 -7.89
C TYR A 22 0.51 4.13 -7.27
N HIS A 23 -0.14 4.69 -6.26
CA HIS A 23 0.42 5.84 -5.52
C HIS A 23 1.70 5.45 -4.77
N PHE A 24 1.73 4.27 -4.14
CA PHE A 24 2.93 3.75 -3.51
C PHE A 24 4.08 3.57 -4.50
N TRP A 25 3.79 3.03 -5.69
CA TRP A 25 4.77 2.90 -6.76
C TRP A 25 5.33 4.27 -7.18
N LEU A 26 4.45 5.27 -7.37
CA LEU A 26 4.87 6.63 -7.68
C LEU A 26 5.72 7.23 -6.56
N MET A 27 5.34 7.04 -5.30
CA MET A 27 6.12 7.50 -4.14
C MET A 27 7.51 6.87 -4.08
N GLN A 28 7.65 5.58 -4.42
CA GLN A 28 8.95 4.91 -4.49
C GLN A 28 9.85 5.49 -5.59
N MET A 29 9.28 5.89 -6.72
CA MET A 29 10.03 6.40 -7.88
C MET A 29 10.36 7.89 -7.77
N TYR A 30 9.49 8.70 -7.16
CA TYR A 30 9.56 10.16 -7.22
C TYR A 30 9.61 10.84 -5.84
N GLY A 31 9.50 10.09 -4.74
CA GLY A 31 9.36 10.63 -3.39
C GLY A 31 7.99 11.27 -3.17
N PRO A 32 7.92 12.54 -2.72
CA PRO A 32 6.66 13.27 -2.57
C PRO A 32 5.89 13.37 -3.88
N ILE A 33 4.61 13.01 -3.86
CA ILE A 33 3.72 12.97 -5.03
C ILE A 33 2.41 13.71 -4.75
N PRO A 34 1.66 14.14 -5.77
CA PRO A 34 0.28 14.57 -5.60
C PRO A 34 -0.61 13.40 -5.17
N ILE A 35 -1.54 13.67 -4.26
CA ILE A 35 -2.60 12.71 -3.90
C ILE A 35 -3.82 12.95 -4.80
N VAL A 36 -4.14 11.98 -5.65
CA VAL A 36 -5.30 12.07 -6.55
C VAL A 36 -6.46 11.25 -5.96
N LYS A 37 -7.32 11.93 -5.20
CA LYS A 37 -8.49 11.28 -4.55
C LYS A 37 -9.61 10.95 -5.53
N THR A 38 -9.84 11.83 -6.52
CA THR A 38 -10.90 11.70 -7.53
C THR A 38 -10.36 12.07 -8.91
N ASN A 39 -10.99 11.52 -9.96
CA ASN A 39 -10.63 11.89 -11.32
C ASN A 39 -10.93 13.36 -11.60
N ILE A 40 -9.98 14.04 -12.22
CA ILE A 40 -10.16 15.43 -12.67
C ILE A 40 -11.13 15.40 -13.87
N PRO A 41 -12.23 16.21 -13.86
CA PRO A 41 -13.16 16.27 -14.97
C PRO A 41 -12.48 16.73 -16.27
N VAL A 42 -12.94 16.23 -17.42
CA VAL A 42 -12.38 16.61 -18.73
C VAL A 42 -12.50 18.11 -19.02
N GLY A 43 -13.52 18.76 -18.47
CA GLY A 43 -13.74 20.22 -18.58
C GLY A 43 -13.13 21.04 -17.45
N ALA A 44 -12.26 20.48 -16.62
CA ALA A 44 -11.65 21.20 -15.51
C ALA A 44 -10.82 22.39 -15.97
N SER A 45 -10.87 23.47 -15.19
CA SER A 45 -10.06 24.67 -15.41
C SER A 45 -8.57 24.41 -15.15
N ALA A 46 -7.71 25.31 -15.63
CA ALA A 46 -6.27 25.22 -15.37
C ALA A 46 -5.93 25.25 -13.87
N SER A 47 -6.73 25.92 -13.04
CA SER A 47 -6.55 25.95 -11.59
C SER A 47 -6.91 24.63 -10.92
N GLU A 48 -7.90 23.89 -11.43
CA GLU A 48 -8.31 22.58 -10.91
C GLU A 48 -7.36 21.45 -11.35
N THR A 49 -6.62 21.66 -12.45
CA THR A 49 -5.62 20.70 -12.93
C THR A 49 -4.24 20.88 -12.28
N ASN A 50 -4.02 22.00 -11.58
CA ASN A 50 -2.79 22.26 -10.83
C ASN A 50 -2.78 21.44 -9.54
N VAL A 51 -2.21 20.23 -9.59
CA VAL A 51 -2.01 19.39 -8.42
C VAL A 51 -0.58 19.56 -7.90
N TYR A 52 -0.46 19.76 -6.60
CA TYR A 52 0.83 19.94 -5.92
C TYR A 52 1.26 18.64 -5.23
N ARG A 53 2.56 18.52 -4.98
CA ARG A 53 3.09 17.40 -4.20
C ARG A 53 2.63 17.51 -2.76
N SER A 54 2.19 16.39 -2.20
CA SER A 54 1.95 16.23 -0.76
C SER A 54 3.21 15.70 -0.09
N SER A 55 3.33 15.93 1.22
CA SER A 55 4.45 15.36 1.98
C SER A 55 4.45 13.83 1.94
N ILE A 56 5.59 13.21 2.22
CA ILE A 56 5.66 11.74 2.34
C ILE A 56 4.69 11.24 3.41
N ASP A 57 4.60 11.94 4.53
CA ASP A 57 3.71 11.54 5.63
C ASP A 57 2.24 11.60 5.20
N ASP A 58 1.79 12.69 4.54
CA ASP A 58 0.42 12.78 4.00
C ASP A 58 0.12 11.68 2.96
N VAL A 59 1.10 11.34 2.12
CA VAL A 59 0.93 10.24 1.15
C VAL A 59 0.77 8.92 1.88
N VAL A 60 1.62 8.62 2.85
CA VAL A 60 1.56 7.39 3.65
C VAL A 60 0.23 7.28 4.38
N ASP A 61 -0.21 8.35 5.03
CA ASP A 61 -1.49 8.40 5.74
C ASP A 61 -2.66 8.09 4.79
N TYR A 62 -2.68 8.72 3.64
CA TYR A 62 -3.71 8.46 2.63
C TYR A 62 -3.71 7.00 2.13
N LEU A 63 -2.53 6.40 1.91
CA LEU A 63 -2.42 5.02 1.45
C LEU A 63 -2.84 4.03 2.53
N THR A 64 -2.48 4.28 3.78
CA THR A 64 -2.89 3.44 4.91
C THR A 64 -4.38 3.56 5.18
N GLU A 65 -4.97 4.76 5.13
CA GLU A 65 -6.43 4.95 5.20
C GLU A 65 -7.18 4.10 4.16
N LEU A 66 -6.77 4.15 2.88
CA LEU A 66 -7.40 3.34 1.83
C LEU A 66 -7.33 1.84 2.11
N LEU A 67 -6.19 1.37 2.63
CA LEU A 67 -6.01 -0.05 2.95
C LEU A 67 -6.75 -0.45 4.22
N ASP A 68 -6.84 0.44 5.22
CA ASP A 68 -7.61 0.22 6.43
C ASP A 68 -9.10 0.11 6.12
N GLU A 69 -9.66 0.97 5.27
CA GLU A 69 -11.04 0.83 4.80
C GLU A 69 -11.30 -0.55 4.17
N VAL A 70 -10.36 -1.07 3.38
CA VAL A 70 -10.47 -2.40 2.75
C VAL A 70 -10.38 -3.53 3.78
N ILE A 71 -9.45 -3.41 4.72
CA ILE A 71 -9.23 -4.41 5.78
C ILE A 71 -10.44 -4.49 6.72
N GLU A 72 -11.02 -3.33 7.08
CA GLU A 72 -12.21 -3.24 7.93
C GLU A 72 -13.48 -3.73 7.23
N ALA A 73 -13.62 -3.46 5.92
CA ALA A 73 -14.76 -3.91 5.13
C ALA A 73 -14.80 -5.43 4.91
N ASP A 74 -13.62 -6.09 4.93
CA ASP A 74 -13.43 -7.55 4.83
C ASP A 74 -14.12 -8.22 3.63
N ASN A 75 -14.23 -7.50 2.49
CA ASN A 75 -14.84 -8.05 1.27
C ASN A 75 -13.84 -8.81 0.37
N LEU A 76 -12.54 -8.77 0.69
CA LEU A 76 -11.53 -9.51 -0.07
C LEU A 76 -11.37 -10.94 0.46
N PRO A 77 -11.28 -11.96 -0.44
CA PRO A 77 -11.06 -13.32 0.01
C PRO A 77 -9.66 -13.49 0.62
N GLY A 78 -9.54 -14.42 1.57
CA GLY A 78 -8.24 -14.79 2.15
C GLY A 78 -7.33 -15.52 1.16
N PHE A 79 -7.91 -16.27 0.20
CA PHE A 79 -7.19 -16.97 -0.87
C PHE A 79 -8.09 -17.15 -2.10
N ILE A 80 -7.50 -17.50 -3.24
CA ILE A 80 -8.21 -17.71 -4.50
C ILE A 80 -8.64 -19.16 -4.62
N ASN A 81 -9.95 -19.41 -4.64
CA ASN A 81 -10.54 -20.74 -4.79
C ASN A 81 -10.55 -21.21 -6.25
N TYR A 82 -10.83 -20.30 -7.20
CA TYR A 82 -11.02 -20.61 -8.62
C TYR A 82 -9.81 -20.16 -9.42
N ILE A 83 -8.73 -20.94 -9.34
CA ILE A 83 -7.42 -20.55 -9.91
C ILE A 83 -7.45 -20.32 -11.42
N TYR A 84 -8.36 -20.94 -12.15
CA TYR A 84 -8.46 -20.78 -13.61
C TYR A 84 -9.12 -19.46 -14.06
N THR A 85 -9.98 -18.90 -13.22
CA THR A 85 -10.76 -17.69 -13.54
C THR A 85 -10.35 -16.48 -12.72
N GLU A 86 -9.75 -16.68 -11.55
CA GLU A 86 -9.46 -15.61 -10.59
C GLU A 86 -7.97 -15.46 -10.26
N LYS A 87 -7.10 -16.21 -10.95
CA LYS A 87 -5.66 -16.10 -10.72
C LYS A 87 -5.18 -14.66 -10.94
N GLY A 88 -4.54 -14.10 -9.92
CA GLY A 88 -4.01 -12.74 -9.95
C GLY A 88 -4.97 -11.67 -9.41
N ARG A 89 -6.18 -12.03 -8.97
CA ARG A 89 -7.05 -11.12 -8.22
C ARG A 89 -6.47 -10.85 -6.82
N ILE A 90 -6.86 -9.71 -6.27
CA ILE A 90 -6.37 -9.26 -4.97
C ILE A 90 -7.04 -10.05 -3.84
N THR A 91 -6.25 -10.39 -2.83
CA THR A 91 -6.69 -11.08 -1.62
C THR A 91 -6.36 -10.25 -0.38
N MET A 92 -6.97 -10.55 0.76
CA MET A 92 -6.70 -9.86 2.02
C MET A 92 -5.21 -9.91 2.43
N PRO A 93 -4.48 -11.05 2.32
CA PRO A 93 -3.04 -11.06 2.57
C PRO A 93 -2.24 -10.09 1.69
N ILE A 94 -2.66 -9.87 0.43
CA ILE A 94 -2.01 -8.90 -0.46
C ILE A 94 -2.22 -7.46 0.04
N ALA A 95 -3.44 -7.11 0.45
CA ALA A 95 -3.76 -5.78 0.98
C ALA A 95 -2.94 -5.48 2.26
N LYS A 96 -2.92 -6.42 3.22
CA LYS A 96 -2.15 -6.29 4.47
C LYS A 96 -0.64 -6.24 4.22
N ALA A 97 -0.12 -7.07 3.31
CA ALA A 97 1.30 -7.03 2.93
C ALA A 97 1.69 -5.71 2.26
N LEU A 98 0.80 -5.12 1.46
CA LEU A 98 1.03 -3.81 0.87
C LEU A 98 1.09 -2.72 1.94
N LYS A 99 0.15 -2.70 2.91
CA LYS A 99 0.16 -1.78 4.06
C LYS A 99 1.48 -1.88 4.84
N ALA A 100 1.89 -3.10 5.17
CA ALA A 100 3.16 -3.35 5.85
C ALA A 100 4.37 -2.78 5.08
N LYS A 101 4.42 -2.99 3.74
CA LYS A 101 5.49 -2.43 2.89
C LYS A 101 5.52 -0.91 2.89
N ILE A 102 4.37 -0.25 2.83
CA ILE A 102 4.25 1.21 2.86
C ILE A 102 4.80 1.75 4.18
N LEU A 103 4.35 1.19 5.31
CA LEU A 103 4.78 1.62 6.64
C LEU A 103 6.27 1.34 6.89
N MET A 104 6.82 0.21 6.43
CA MET A 104 8.24 -0.08 6.50
C MET A 104 9.09 0.94 5.72
N LEU A 105 8.65 1.33 4.52
CA LEU A 105 9.34 2.34 3.73
C LEU A 105 9.29 3.71 4.41
N SER A 106 8.12 4.09 4.95
CA SER A 106 7.96 5.33 5.72
C SER A 106 8.84 5.40 6.96
N ALA A 107 9.04 4.26 7.66
CA ALA A 107 9.88 4.15 8.84
C ALA A 107 11.38 4.14 8.51
N SER A 108 11.75 3.82 7.26
CA SER A 108 13.14 3.67 6.85
C SER A 108 13.92 5.00 6.91
N PRO A 109 15.25 4.95 7.06
CA PRO A 109 16.09 6.16 7.12
C PRO A 109 15.97 7.10 5.92
N ILE A 110 15.42 6.64 4.79
CA ILE A 110 15.22 7.49 3.61
C ILE A 110 14.14 8.56 3.85
N PHE A 111 13.09 8.24 4.64
CA PHE A 111 11.95 9.14 4.85
C PHE A 111 11.71 9.49 6.32
N ASN A 112 12.46 8.91 7.24
CA ASN A 112 12.31 9.11 8.66
C ASN A 112 13.52 9.84 9.25
N GLY A 113 13.46 11.15 9.29
CA GLY A 113 14.50 12.01 9.84
C GLY A 113 15.70 12.22 8.91
N ASN A 114 15.48 12.21 7.59
CA ASN A 114 16.56 12.40 6.61
C ASN A 114 16.77 13.88 6.28
N SER A 115 17.86 14.45 6.79
CA SER A 115 18.23 15.85 6.56
C SER A 115 18.71 16.14 5.13
N ASP A 116 19.08 15.12 4.33
CA ASP A 116 19.51 15.32 2.94
C ASP A 116 18.39 15.89 2.06
N PHE A 117 17.14 15.68 2.47
CA PHE A 117 15.96 16.23 1.80
C PHE A 117 15.45 17.56 2.39
N SER A 118 16.27 18.24 3.22
CA SER A 118 15.86 19.50 3.88
C SER A 118 15.49 20.62 2.90
N SER A 119 16.05 20.63 1.68
CA SER A 119 15.73 21.58 0.63
C SER A 119 14.49 21.21 -0.19
N LEU A 120 13.92 20.01 0.02
CA LEU A 120 12.74 19.57 -0.71
C LEU A 120 11.48 20.11 -0.04
N VAL A 121 11.00 21.22 -0.57
CA VAL A 121 9.85 21.96 -0.05
C VAL A 121 8.75 22.10 -1.10
N ASP A 122 7.51 22.30 -0.66
CA ASP A 122 6.41 22.66 -1.53
C ASP A 122 6.48 24.14 -1.98
N TYR A 123 5.49 24.59 -2.75
CA TYR A 123 5.40 25.98 -3.23
C TYR A 123 5.16 27.00 -2.11
N GLN A 124 4.76 26.56 -0.92
CA GLN A 124 4.55 27.41 0.27
C GLN A 124 5.77 27.42 1.21
N GLY A 125 6.77 26.58 0.93
CA GLY A 125 7.97 26.43 1.74
C GLY A 125 7.86 25.37 2.84
N ASN A 126 6.79 24.54 2.85
CA ASN A 126 6.66 23.43 3.80
C ASN A 126 7.55 22.27 3.38
N SER A 127 8.19 21.62 4.35
CA SER A 127 9.01 20.42 4.09
C SER A 127 8.15 19.28 3.57
N LEU A 128 8.59 18.66 2.48
CA LEU A 128 7.94 17.49 1.89
C LEU A 128 8.43 16.14 2.47
N VAL A 129 9.53 16.17 3.23
CA VAL A 129 10.06 15.02 3.95
C VAL A 129 10.34 15.44 5.39
N ASN A 130 9.87 14.68 6.35
CA ASN A 130 10.07 14.98 7.77
C ASN A 130 11.55 14.87 8.14
N GLN A 131 12.10 15.97 8.72
CA GLN A 131 13.50 16.06 9.12
C GLN A 131 13.75 15.46 10.52
N SER A 132 12.70 15.21 11.29
CA SER A 132 12.81 14.66 12.64
C SER A 132 12.58 13.15 12.62
N TYR A 133 13.47 12.40 13.28
CA TYR A 133 13.29 10.97 13.42
C TYR A 133 12.11 10.68 14.37
N ASP A 134 11.18 9.85 13.90
CA ASP A 134 10.03 9.36 14.65
C ASP A 134 10.13 7.84 14.88
N PRO A 135 10.43 7.39 16.11
CA PRO A 135 10.50 5.96 16.41
C PRO A 135 9.15 5.25 16.32
N GLN A 136 8.02 5.98 16.42
CA GLN A 136 6.68 5.40 16.33
C GLN A 136 6.39 4.79 14.96
N LYS A 137 7.00 5.31 13.89
CA LYS A 137 6.87 4.72 12.55
C LYS A 137 7.34 3.27 12.50
N TRP A 138 8.42 2.91 13.24
CA TRP A 138 8.88 1.53 13.33
C TRP A 138 7.94 0.63 14.15
N VAL A 139 7.26 1.18 15.15
CA VAL A 139 6.25 0.44 15.93
C VAL A 139 5.08 0.09 15.01
N LEU A 140 4.53 1.07 14.29
CA LEU A 140 3.43 0.86 13.34
C LEU A 140 3.81 -0.11 12.22
N ALA A 141 5.02 0.02 11.67
CA ALA A 141 5.52 -0.90 10.65
C ALA A 141 5.62 -2.34 11.17
N LYS A 142 6.13 -2.54 12.38
CA LYS A 142 6.22 -3.86 13.02
C LYS A 142 4.84 -4.48 13.22
N GLU A 143 3.89 -3.72 13.74
CA GLU A 143 2.52 -4.18 13.97
C GLU A 143 1.86 -4.63 12.66
N ALA A 144 1.96 -3.82 11.61
CA ALA A 144 1.42 -4.15 10.30
C ALA A 144 2.08 -5.38 9.67
N VAL A 145 3.39 -5.56 9.86
CA VAL A 145 4.11 -6.76 9.38
C VAL A 145 3.63 -8.01 10.10
N LEU A 146 3.49 -7.97 11.43
CA LEU A 146 3.01 -9.11 12.21
C LEU A 146 1.58 -9.49 11.80
N GLU A 147 0.71 -8.49 11.64
CA GLU A 147 -0.67 -8.70 11.19
C GLU A 147 -0.73 -9.31 9.77
N ALA A 148 0.14 -8.85 8.85
CA ALA A 148 0.22 -9.40 7.50
C ALA A 148 0.71 -10.85 7.50
N ILE A 149 1.71 -11.19 8.33
CA ILE A 149 2.23 -12.56 8.46
C ILE A 149 1.13 -13.49 9.02
N GLU A 150 0.51 -13.11 10.14
CA GLU A 150 -0.55 -13.89 10.77
C GLU A 150 -1.71 -14.14 9.80
N ASN A 151 -2.17 -13.10 9.09
CA ASN A 151 -3.23 -13.25 8.11
C ASN A 151 -2.83 -14.17 6.96
N ALA A 152 -1.58 -14.08 6.48
CA ALA A 152 -1.09 -14.95 5.42
C ALA A 152 -1.04 -16.42 5.88
N GLU A 153 -0.53 -16.69 7.08
CA GLU A 153 -0.44 -18.06 7.65
C GLU A 153 -1.82 -18.68 7.87
N VAL A 154 -2.77 -17.93 8.43
CA VAL A 154 -4.16 -18.38 8.62
C VAL A 154 -4.82 -18.73 7.28
N ASN A 155 -4.46 -18.04 6.21
CA ASN A 155 -4.96 -18.30 4.85
C ASN A 155 -4.10 -19.31 4.07
N GLY A 156 -3.27 -20.10 4.75
CA GLY A 156 -2.54 -21.23 4.17
C GLY A 156 -1.27 -20.86 3.40
N HIS A 157 -0.79 -19.62 3.52
CA HIS A 157 0.48 -19.20 2.93
C HIS A 157 1.63 -19.54 3.89
N SER A 158 2.70 -20.10 3.36
CA SER A 158 3.91 -20.41 4.14
C SER A 158 5.17 -20.27 3.29
N LEU A 159 6.30 -20.06 3.94
CA LEU A 159 7.57 -20.11 3.26
C LEU A 159 7.87 -21.53 2.77
N TYR A 160 8.36 -21.63 1.53
CA TYR A 160 8.79 -22.91 0.98
C TYR A 160 9.92 -23.48 1.81
N GLN A 161 9.72 -24.71 2.31
CA GLN A 161 10.77 -25.45 3.02
C GLN A 161 11.44 -26.41 2.05
N PHE A 162 12.71 -26.17 1.78
CA PHE A 162 13.52 -27.07 0.96
C PHE A 162 13.92 -28.29 1.78
N ASN A 163 13.22 -29.42 1.59
CA ASN A 163 13.64 -30.70 2.14
C ASN A 163 14.78 -31.25 1.29
N GLN A 164 16.00 -31.07 1.77
CA GLN A 164 17.19 -31.68 1.18
C GLN A 164 17.22 -33.22 1.45
N GLN A 165 16.40 -33.98 0.76
CA GLN A 165 16.60 -35.39 0.54
C GLN A 165 16.76 -35.63 -0.95
N LEU A 166 17.88 -35.13 -1.51
CA LEU A 166 18.39 -35.76 -2.72
C LEU A 166 18.91 -37.15 -2.33
N PRO A 167 18.40 -38.24 -2.91
CA PRO A 167 19.03 -39.52 -2.74
C PRO A 167 20.46 -39.40 -3.29
N VAL A 168 21.44 -39.60 -2.44
CA VAL A 168 22.81 -39.80 -2.87
C VAL A 168 22.80 -41.15 -3.55
N ASN A 169 22.57 -41.14 -4.86
CA ASN A 169 22.83 -42.34 -5.66
C ASN A 169 24.33 -42.53 -5.67
N GLY A 170 24.79 -43.55 -4.90
CA GLY A 170 26.15 -44.11 -5.00
C GLY A 170 26.39 -44.79 -6.33
#